data_550cd2ff1a6fd73aeead99c13f08ea59
#
_entry.id   550cd2ff1a6fd73aeead99c13f08ea59
#
_cell.length_a   1.000
_cell.length_b   1.000
_cell.length_c   1.000
_cell.angle_alpha   90.00
_cell.angle_beta   90.00
_cell.angle_gamma   90.00
#
_symmetry.space_group_name_H-M   'P 1'
#
loop_
_entity.id
_entity.type
_entity.pdbx_description
1 polymer ?
#
loop_
_entity_poly.entity_id
_entity_poly.type
_entity_poly.pdbx_seq_one_letter_code
_entity_poly.pdbx_strand_id
1 'polypeptide(L)'
;YHLSASYAPSADLSATIYGGWDRYESEQMGRSFRGGAEKNAFEIFPPVPQASDPDRDWRLDATDTSITVGANLSWRVTETLELDADYSYVDTESDQEFRSYGAVDVNPEDLPTVQTTLHHVEAGGTWHMREDLSLRLAYQYYRYTSDDWALQGVRADTIDKVLTFGARNPNEQIHYIGVSAIYRWQ
;
A
#
# COMPACT_ATOMS: atom_id res chain seq x y z
N TYR A 1 7.57 14.67 -4.01
CA TYR A 1 8.35 15.69 -3.27
C TYR A 1 8.60 15.19 -1.87
N HIS A 2 9.87 15.24 -1.40
CA HIS A 2 10.23 14.82 -0.06
C HIS A 2 11.04 15.93 0.63
N LEU A 3 10.76 16.11 1.92
CA LEU A 3 11.47 17.06 2.79
C LEU A 3 11.81 16.36 4.10
N SER A 4 12.98 16.62 4.62
CA SER A 4 13.37 16.19 5.96
C SER A 4 14.17 17.26 6.67
N ALA A 5 14.09 17.25 8.00
CA ALA A 5 14.88 18.08 8.87
C ALA A 5 15.41 17.25 10.03
N SER A 6 16.72 17.33 10.26
CA SER A 6 17.38 16.61 11.33
C SER A 6 17.95 17.59 12.36
N TYR A 7 17.85 17.24 13.63
CA TYR A 7 18.38 17.98 14.75
C TYR A 7 19.18 17.06 15.67
N ALA A 8 20.43 17.40 15.89
CA ALA A 8 21.35 16.65 16.75
C ALA A 8 21.95 17.57 17.81
N PRO A 9 21.30 17.74 18.96
CA PRO A 9 21.79 18.63 20.04
C PRO A 9 23.07 18.12 20.70
N SER A 10 23.36 16.84 20.57
CA SER A 10 24.59 16.22 21.04
C SER A 10 25.02 15.07 20.12
N ALA A 11 26.19 14.48 20.36
CA ALA A 11 26.65 13.29 19.66
C ALA A 11 25.80 12.04 20.01
N ASP A 12 25.04 12.09 21.09
CA ASP A 12 24.30 10.96 21.64
C ASP A 12 22.79 11.03 21.31
N LEU A 13 22.31 12.18 20.81
CA LEU A 13 20.88 12.35 20.53
C LEU A 13 20.69 12.97 19.16
N SER A 14 19.92 12.31 18.33
CA SER A 14 19.45 12.83 17.04
C SER A 14 17.97 12.57 16.84
N ALA A 15 17.29 13.52 16.24
CA ALA A 15 15.91 13.41 15.82
C ALA A 15 15.77 13.90 14.39
N THR A 16 14.93 13.23 13.61
CA THR A 16 14.61 13.62 12.25
C THR A 16 13.10 13.62 12.07
N ILE A 17 12.57 14.66 11.46
CA ILE A 17 11.21 14.70 10.96
C ILE A 17 11.26 14.65 9.43
N TYR A 18 10.31 14.00 8.81
CA TYR A 18 10.23 13.92 7.36
C TYR A 18 8.79 13.93 6.88
N GLY A 19 8.62 14.35 5.64
CA GLY A 19 7.34 14.31 4.97
C GLY A 19 7.53 14.19 3.47
N GLY A 20 6.54 13.62 2.81
CA GLY A 20 6.54 13.42 1.38
C GLY A 20 5.15 13.57 0.80
N TRP A 21 5.11 13.96 -0.46
CA TRP A 21 3.95 13.93 -1.31
C TRP A 21 4.34 13.28 -2.63
N ASP A 22 3.63 12.23 -2.99
CA ASP A 22 3.86 11.46 -4.20
C ASP A 22 2.57 11.39 -5.00
N ARG A 23 2.70 11.45 -6.31
CA ARG A 23 1.62 11.23 -7.25
C ARG A 23 2.08 10.28 -8.33
N TYR A 24 1.31 9.23 -8.51
CA TYR A 24 1.52 8.23 -9.55
C TYR A 24 0.30 8.19 -10.45
N GLU A 25 0.54 8.22 -11.76
CA GLU A 25 -0.50 8.12 -12.78
C GLU A 25 -0.25 6.88 -13.63
N SER A 26 -1.30 6.12 -13.88
CA SER A 26 -1.25 4.97 -14.76
C SER A 26 -2.42 4.98 -15.73
N GLU A 27 -2.18 4.52 -16.94
CA GLU A 27 -3.17 4.35 -17.97
C GLU A 27 -3.19 2.90 -18.41
N GLN A 28 -4.38 2.34 -18.50
CA GLN A 28 -4.61 1.02 -19.06
C GLN A 28 -5.63 1.11 -20.16
N MET A 29 -5.34 0.44 -21.27
CA MET A 29 -6.26 0.31 -22.39
C MET A 29 -6.44 -1.15 -22.75
N GLY A 30 -7.64 -1.50 -23.14
CA GLY A 30 -7.96 -2.84 -23.54
C GLY A 30 -9.17 -2.88 -24.45
N ARG A 31 -9.49 -4.08 -24.89
CA ARG A 31 -10.64 -4.34 -25.75
C ARG A 31 -11.48 -5.46 -25.14
N SER A 32 -12.77 -5.19 -24.98
CA SER A 32 -13.72 -6.21 -24.48
C SER A 32 -14.16 -7.13 -25.58
N PHE A 33 -14.30 -8.41 -25.26
CA PHE A 33 -14.88 -9.41 -26.15
C PHE A 33 -16.27 -9.80 -25.65
N ARG A 34 -17.22 -10.05 -26.54
CA ARG A 34 -18.51 -10.57 -26.15
C ARG A 34 -18.34 -11.95 -25.52
N GLY A 35 -18.80 -12.08 -24.28
CA GLY A 35 -18.77 -13.36 -23.59
C GLY A 35 -19.82 -14.33 -24.10
N GLY A 36 -19.51 -15.61 -24.10
CA GLY A 36 -20.38 -16.76 -23.92
C GLY A 36 -21.17 -17.29 -25.11
N ALA A 37 -21.63 -16.49 -26.05
CA ALA A 37 -22.44 -16.98 -27.19
C ALA A 37 -21.63 -17.05 -28.49
N GLU A 38 -20.57 -16.33 -28.60
CA GLU A 38 -19.66 -16.38 -29.73
C GLU A 38 -18.39 -17.08 -29.26
N LYS A 39 -18.02 -18.16 -29.94
CA LYS A 39 -16.75 -18.84 -29.71
C LYS A 39 -15.65 -17.80 -29.68
N ASN A 40 -14.81 -17.90 -28.66
CA ASN A 40 -13.73 -16.97 -28.40
C ASN A 40 -13.00 -16.58 -29.67
N ALA A 41 -12.86 -15.28 -29.94
CA ALA A 41 -12.10 -14.79 -31.07
C ALA A 41 -10.64 -15.31 -31.09
N PHE A 42 -10.16 -15.81 -29.94
CA PHE A 42 -8.86 -16.47 -29.81
C PHE A 42 -8.84 -17.94 -30.23
N GLU A 43 -10.01 -18.61 -30.31
CA GLU A 43 -10.12 -20.02 -30.72
C GLU A 43 -10.35 -20.18 -32.22
N ILE A 44 -10.63 -19.08 -32.92
CA ILE A 44 -10.84 -19.06 -34.38
C ILE A 44 -9.60 -18.50 -35.05
N PHE A 45 -8.91 -19.33 -35.83
CA PHE A 45 -7.80 -18.88 -36.63
C PHE A 45 -8.21 -18.87 -38.12
N PRO A 46 -8.01 -17.76 -38.87
CA PRO A 46 -7.47 -16.47 -38.47
C PRO A 46 -8.40 -15.68 -37.52
N PRO A 47 -7.86 -14.75 -36.71
CA PRO A 47 -8.66 -13.99 -35.74
C PRO A 47 -9.80 -13.25 -36.44
N VAL A 48 -10.98 -13.33 -35.87
CA VAL A 48 -12.21 -12.75 -36.45
C VAL A 48 -12.09 -11.21 -36.45
N PRO A 49 -12.66 -10.51 -37.46
CA PRO A 49 -12.69 -9.04 -37.54
C PRO A 49 -13.18 -8.32 -36.27
N GLN A 50 -13.94 -8.98 -35.41
CA GLN A 50 -14.39 -8.48 -34.10
C GLN A 50 -13.24 -8.08 -33.17
N ALA A 51 -12.05 -8.66 -33.33
CA ALA A 51 -10.86 -8.25 -32.58
C ALA A 51 -10.35 -6.86 -32.97
N SER A 52 -10.84 -6.28 -34.06
CA SER A 52 -10.48 -4.94 -34.54
C SER A 52 -11.57 -3.89 -34.35
N ASP A 53 -12.67 -4.23 -33.66
CA ASP A 53 -13.79 -3.29 -33.44
C ASP A 53 -13.45 -2.26 -32.37
N PRO A 54 -13.25 -0.98 -32.72
CA PRO A 54 -12.91 0.08 -31.79
C PRO A 54 -14.04 0.40 -30.79
N ASP A 55 -15.29 0.07 -31.12
CA ASP A 55 -16.43 0.28 -30.22
C ASP A 55 -16.39 -0.61 -28.97
N ARG A 56 -15.39 -1.49 -28.87
CA ARG A 56 -15.15 -2.35 -27.72
C ARG A 56 -13.94 -1.95 -26.89
N ASP A 57 -13.32 -0.87 -27.25
CA ASP A 57 -12.18 -0.36 -26.52
C ASP A 57 -12.63 0.25 -25.20
N TRP A 58 -11.80 0.08 -24.20
CA TRP A 58 -11.96 0.73 -22.91
C TRP A 58 -10.63 1.30 -22.44
N ARG A 59 -10.72 2.27 -21.57
CA ARG A 59 -9.59 2.93 -20.93
C ARG A 59 -9.86 3.08 -19.45
N LEU A 60 -8.88 2.84 -18.65
CA LEU A 60 -8.84 3.12 -17.22
C LEU A 60 -7.65 4.04 -16.95
N ASP A 61 -7.94 5.23 -16.46
CA ASP A 61 -6.96 6.17 -15.93
C ASP A 61 -7.01 6.08 -14.42
N ALA A 62 -5.88 5.83 -13.77
CA ALA A 62 -5.77 5.80 -12.31
C ALA A 62 -4.73 6.81 -11.85
N THR A 63 -5.08 7.56 -10.82
CA THR A 63 -4.21 8.52 -10.14
C THR A 63 -4.14 8.17 -8.67
N ASP A 64 -2.95 7.83 -8.19
CA ASP A 64 -2.69 7.60 -6.78
C ASP A 64 -1.95 8.81 -6.21
N THR A 65 -2.47 9.38 -5.14
CA THR A 65 -1.84 10.46 -4.39
C THR A 65 -1.54 9.99 -2.98
N SER A 66 -0.29 10.12 -2.54
CA SER A 66 0.15 9.67 -1.24
C SER A 66 0.81 10.79 -0.45
N ILE A 67 0.44 10.92 0.81
CA ILE A 67 1.06 11.80 1.80
C ILE A 67 1.73 10.92 2.84
N THR A 68 3.00 11.17 3.08
CA THR A 68 3.77 10.52 4.14
C THR A 68 4.28 11.55 5.12
N VAL A 69 4.12 11.31 6.41
CA VAL A 69 4.77 12.09 7.48
C VAL A 69 5.36 11.14 8.50
N GLY A 70 6.51 11.51 9.06
CA GLY A 70 7.14 10.66 10.06
C GLY A 70 8.21 11.37 10.88
N ALA A 71 8.65 10.66 11.91
CA ALA A 71 9.71 11.11 12.81
C ALA A 71 10.56 9.92 13.25
N ASN A 72 11.84 10.14 13.36
CA ASN A 72 12.82 9.18 13.86
C ASN A 72 13.60 9.78 15.01
N LEU A 73 13.87 8.99 16.03
CA LEU A 73 14.69 9.33 17.18
C LEU A 73 15.77 8.26 17.39
N SER A 74 17.01 8.68 17.59
CA SER A 74 18.11 7.84 18.02
C SER A 74 18.78 8.48 19.23
N TRP A 75 18.91 7.73 20.31
CA TRP A 75 19.45 8.22 21.58
C TRP A 75 20.37 7.20 22.24
N ARG A 76 21.64 7.56 22.36
CA ARG A 76 22.59 6.86 23.23
C ARG A 76 22.43 7.34 24.66
N VAL A 77 21.65 6.61 25.46
CA VAL A 77 21.33 6.98 26.86
C VAL A 77 22.54 6.88 27.75
N THR A 78 23.35 5.82 27.52
CA THR A 78 24.63 5.56 28.19
C THR A 78 25.61 4.97 27.17
N GLU A 79 26.86 4.75 27.56
CA GLU A 79 27.86 4.05 26.74
C GLU A 79 27.42 2.61 26.35
N THR A 80 26.50 2.02 27.12
CA THR A 80 26.03 0.65 26.93
C THR A 80 24.59 0.52 26.51
N LEU A 81 23.80 1.61 26.47
CA LEU A 81 22.37 1.57 26.14
C LEU A 81 22.04 2.59 25.03
N GLU A 82 21.54 2.07 23.94
CA GLU A 82 21.00 2.84 22.81
C GLU A 82 19.51 2.58 22.67
N LEU A 83 18.72 3.64 22.44
CA LEU A 83 17.29 3.59 22.17
C LEU A 83 17.06 4.18 20.76
N ASP A 84 16.12 3.59 20.07
CA ASP A 84 15.63 4.08 18.79
C ASP A 84 14.10 4.04 18.76
N ALA A 85 13.52 5.00 18.06
CA ALA A 85 12.08 5.03 17.81
C ALA A 85 11.82 5.63 16.43
N ASP A 86 10.84 5.08 15.75
CA ASP A 86 10.35 5.56 14.47
C ASP A 86 8.82 5.59 14.49
N TYR A 87 8.25 6.62 13.87
CA TYR A 87 6.84 6.70 13.57
C TYR A 87 6.63 7.19 12.15
N SER A 88 5.79 6.49 11.41
CA SER A 88 5.32 6.97 10.12
C SER A 88 3.81 6.83 9.97
N TYR A 89 3.25 7.80 9.28
CA TYR A 89 1.88 7.84 8.82
C TYR A 89 1.87 8.01 7.30
N VAL A 90 1.11 7.16 6.63
CA VAL A 90 0.89 7.24 5.18
C VAL A 90 -0.60 7.27 4.94
N ASP A 91 -1.05 8.24 4.15
CA ASP A 91 -2.40 8.35 3.63
C ASP A 91 -2.33 8.33 2.11
N THR A 92 -3.11 7.44 1.49
CA THR A 92 -3.12 7.28 0.03
C THR A 92 -4.56 7.31 -0.46
N GLU A 93 -4.80 8.15 -1.45
CA GLU A 93 -6.06 8.24 -2.19
C GLU A 93 -5.82 7.75 -3.61
N SER A 94 -6.71 6.88 -4.10
CA SER A 94 -6.68 6.33 -5.46
C SER A 94 -7.98 6.70 -6.17
N ASP A 95 -7.86 7.54 -7.19
CA ASP A 95 -8.95 7.94 -8.08
C ASP A 95 -8.86 7.14 -9.37
N GLN A 96 -10.00 6.61 -9.83
CA GLN A 96 -10.09 5.78 -11.02
C GLN A 96 -11.18 6.29 -11.95
N GLU A 97 -10.81 6.60 -13.17
CA GLU A 97 -11.72 7.01 -14.22
C GLU A 97 -11.78 5.93 -15.31
N PHE A 98 -12.94 5.30 -15.46
CA PHE A 98 -13.17 4.27 -16.47
C PHE A 98 -14.00 4.84 -17.62
N ARG A 99 -13.56 4.60 -18.85
CA ARG A 99 -14.25 4.96 -20.08
C ARG A 99 -14.37 3.77 -21.01
N SER A 100 -15.56 3.61 -21.60
CA SER A 100 -15.84 2.62 -22.62
C SER A 100 -16.31 3.33 -23.90
N TYR A 101 -15.81 2.91 -25.04
CA TYR A 101 -16.10 3.52 -26.35
C TYR A 101 -17.14 2.73 -27.16
N GLY A 102 -18.00 1.98 -26.53
CA GLY A 102 -18.98 1.13 -27.22
C GLY A 102 -20.32 1.77 -27.51
N ALA A 103 -21.06 1.17 -28.44
CA ALA A 103 -22.44 1.51 -28.76
C ALA A 103 -23.44 1.32 -27.61
N VAL A 104 -23.02 0.62 -26.56
CA VAL A 104 -23.72 0.57 -25.27
C VAL A 104 -23.01 1.56 -24.37
N ASP A 105 -23.65 2.68 -24.14
CA ASP A 105 -23.19 3.73 -23.25
C ASP A 105 -23.19 3.19 -21.79
N VAL A 106 -22.15 2.46 -21.46
CA VAL A 106 -21.89 1.91 -20.13
C VAL A 106 -20.65 2.63 -19.57
N ASN A 107 -20.62 3.95 -19.71
CA ASN A 107 -19.67 4.72 -18.94
C ASN A 107 -20.23 4.80 -17.52
N PRO A 108 -19.62 4.11 -16.54
CA PRO A 108 -19.98 4.32 -15.16
C PRO A 108 -19.72 5.80 -14.82
N GLU A 109 -20.49 6.33 -13.91
CA GLU A 109 -20.10 7.57 -13.23
C GLU A 109 -18.69 7.39 -12.65
N ASP A 110 -18.01 8.49 -12.37
CA ASP A 110 -16.68 8.44 -11.75
C ASP A 110 -16.70 7.49 -10.56
N LEU A 111 -15.75 6.56 -10.53
CA LEU A 111 -15.67 5.60 -9.46
C LEU A 111 -15.30 6.32 -8.16
N PRO A 112 -15.91 5.97 -7.02
CA PRO A 112 -15.54 6.58 -5.74
C PRO A 112 -14.05 6.37 -5.43
N THR A 113 -13.44 7.37 -4.83
CA THR A 113 -12.05 7.31 -4.37
C THR A 113 -11.85 6.15 -3.39
N VAL A 114 -10.79 5.38 -3.60
CA VAL A 114 -10.32 4.37 -2.63
C VAL A 114 -9.30 5.02 -1.72
N GLN A 115 -9.51 4.95 -0.40
CA GLN A 115 -8.61 5.51 0.59
C GLN A 115 -7.95 4.44 1.44
N THR A 116 -6.66 4.58 1.68
CA THR A 116 -5.92 3.71 2.59
C THR A 116 -5.08 4.53 3.55
N THR A 117 -5.01 4.10 4.82
CA THR A 117 -4.15 4.70 5.82
C THR A 117 -3.28 3.66 6.49
N LEU A 118 -2.02 4.01 6.76
CA LEU A 118 -1.07 3.20 7.48
C LEU A 118 -0.43 4.01 8.60
N HIS A 119 -0.51 3.50 9.82
CA HIS A 119 0.34 3.93 10.94
C HIS A 119 1.37 2.84 11.21
N HIS A 120 2.61 3.22 11.29
CA HIS A 120 3.71 2.36 11.70
C HIS A 120 4.45 3.00 12.86
N VAL A 121 4.68 2.23 13.91
CA VAL A 121 5.52 2.60 15.06
C VAL A 121 6.57 1.51 15.22
N GLU A 122 7.82 1.89 15.34
CA GLU A 122 8.89 1.03 15.79
C GLU A 122 9.58 1.67 17.00
N ALA A 123 9.89 0.87 18.01
CA ALA A 123 10.70 1.27 19.15
C ALA A 123 11.66 0.14 19.51
N GLY A 124 12.91 0.48 19.77
CA GLY A 124 13.95 -0.49 20.07
C GLY A 124 14.88 -0.02 21.19
N GLY A 125 15.48 -0.99 21.84
CA GLY A 125 16.57 -0.74 22.80
C GLY A 125 17.66 -1.78 22.62
N THR A 126 18.89 -1.32 22.44
CA THR A 126 20.08 -2.18 22.33
C THR A 126 20.95 -1.99 23.55
N TRP A 127 21.18 -3.06 24.29
CA TRP A 127 22.08 -3.10 25.42
C TRP A 127 23.38 -3.81 25.07
N HIS A 128 24.47 -3.08 25.08
CA HIS A 128 25.84 -3.58 24.91
C HIS A 128 26.36 -4.15 26.23
N MET A 129 26.10 -5.43 26.47
CA MET A 129 26.49 -6.10 27.74
C MET A 129 28.01 -6.24 27.90
N ARG A 130 28.69 -6.46 26.74
CA ARG A 130 30.15 -6.60 26.63
C ARG A 130 30.56 -6.11 25.24
N GLU A 131 31.85 -5.95 24.98
CA GLU A 131 32.36 -5.54 23.68
C GLU A 131 31.94 -6.49 22.53
N ASP A 132 31.75 -7.77 22.85
CA ASP A 132 31.41 -8.85 21.93
C ASP A 132 29.93 -9.26 21.95
N LEU A 133 29.12 -8.78 22.94
CA LEU A 133 27.74 -9.24 23.13
C LEU A 133 26.79 -8.07 23.33
N SER A 134 25.79 -7.98 22.47
CA SER A 134 24.67 -7.04 22.58
C SER A 134 23.33 -7.76 22.57
N LEU A 135 22.37 -7.25 23.33
CA LEU A 135 20.98 -7.69 23.29
C LEU A 135 20.11 -6.55 22.78
N ARG A 136 19.19 -6.85 21.86
CA ARG A 136 18.20 -5.91 21.35
C ARG A 136 16.80 -6.40 21.66
N LEU A 137 15.98 -5.53 22.23
CA LEU A 137 14.53 -5.65 22.30
C LEU A 137 13.92 -4.69 21.29
N ALA A 138 12.99 -5.15 20.48
CA ALA A 138 12.28 -4.33 19.52
C ALA A 138 10.77 -4.57 19.62
N TYR A 139 10.00 -3.52 19.44
CA TYR A 139 8.55 -3.54 19.33
C TYR A 139 8.15 -2.83 18.04
N GLN A 140 7.22 -3.44 17.28
CA GLN A 140 6.63 -2.83 16.09
C GLN A 140 5.10 -2.90 16.19
N TYR A 141 4.47 -1.85 15.76
CA TYR A 141 3.02 -1.73 15.63
C TYR A 141 2.65 -1.21 14.25
N TYR A 142 1.75 -1.93 13.60
CA TYR A 142 1.13 -1.53 12.35
C TYR A 142 -0.37 -1.43 12.52
N ARG A 143 -0.94 -0.36 12.02
CA ARG A 143 -2.39 -0.24 11.84
C ARG A 143 -2.65 0.18 10.41
N TYR A 144 -3.26 -0.71 9.65
CA TYR A 144 -3.67 -0.48 8.28
C TYR A 144 -5.19 -0.45 8.20
N THR A 145 -5.75 0.54 7.51
CA THR A 145 -7.17 0.62 7.18
C THR A 145 -7.32 0.95 5.70
N SER A 146 -8.36 0.37 5.08
CA SER A 146 -8.72 0.67 3.71
C SER A 146 -10.23 0.92 3.65
N ASP A 147 -10.64 1.92 2.90
CA ASP A 147 -12.01 2.18 2.51
C ASP A 147 -12.11 2.04 0.98
N ASP A 148 -12.44 0.84 0.54
CA ASP A 148 -12.63 0.48 -0.85
C ASP A 148 -14.12 0.22 -1.10
N TRP A 149 -14.74 1.08 -1.87
CA TRP A 149 -16.15 0.99 -2.23
C TRP A 149 -16.50 -0.36 -2.89
N ALA A 150 -15.59 -0.96 -3.64
CA ALA A 150 -15.81 -2.25 -4.30
C ALA A 150 -15.99 -3.40 -3.30
N LEU A 151 -15.54 -3.23 -2.05
CA LEU A 151 -15.67 -4.20 -0.98
C LEU A 151 -16.80 -3.86 0.01
N GLN A 152 -17.44 -2.69 -0.14
CA GLN A 152 -18.52 -2.27 0.75
C GLN A 152 -19.77 -3.12 0.52
N GLY A 153 -20.29 -3.68 1.61
CA GLY A 153 -21.52 -4.50 1.57
C GLY A 153 -21.37 -5.86 0.88
N VAL A 154 -20.18 -6.22 0.43
CA VAL A 154 -19.93 -7.53 -0.21
C VAL A 154 -20.02 -8.65 0.82
N ARG A 155 -20.85 -9.65 0.53
CA ARG A 155 -21.02 -10.87 1.32
C ARG A 155 -20.94 -12.08 0.39
N ALA A 156 -20.80 -13.26 0.97
CA ALA A 156 -20.69 -14.50 0.19
C ALA A 156 -21.88 -14.75 -0.77
N ASP A 157 -23.03 -14.15 -0.49
CA ASP A 157 -24.30 -14.26 -1.22
C ASP A 157 -24.73 -12.99 -1.96
N THR A 158 -23.89 -11.96 -1.98
CA THR A 158 -24.25 -10.64 -2.57
C THR A 158 -24.42 -10.72 -4.09
N ILE A 159 -23.61 -11.54 -4.77
CA ILE A 159 -23.66 -11.69 -6.22
C ILE A 159 -23.95 -13.16 -6.52
N ASP A 160 -25.08 -13.42 -7.21
CA ASP A 160 -25.49 -14.78 -7.56
C ASP A 160 -24.41 -15.47 -8.42
N LYS A 161 -24.06 -16.68 -8.06
CA LYS A 161 -23.08 -17.54 -8.77
C LYS A 161 -21.64 -17.02 -8.79
N VAL A 162 -21.31 -16.00 -7.97
CA VAL A 162 -19.94 -15.49 -7.81
C VAL A 162 -19.42 -15.88 -6.43
N LEU A 163 -18.24 -16.50 -6.40
CA LEU A 163 -17.55 -16.80 -5.16
C LEU A 163 -16.77 -15.56 -4.72
N THR A 164 -17.26 -14.85 -3.71
CA THR A 164 -16.68 -13.58 -3.25
C THR A 164 -15.57 -13.74 -2.20
N PHE A 165 -15.30 -14.97 -1.75
CA PHE A 165 -14.31 -15.29 -0.69
C PHE A 165 -14.47 -14.48 0.62
N GLY A 166 -15.60 -13.76 0.79
CA GLY A 166 -15.84 -12.94 1.95
C GLY A 166 -14.88 -11.74 2.07
N ALA A 167 -14.39 -11.23 0.94
CA ALA A 167 -13.53 -10.05 0.91
C ALA A 167 -14.20 -8.87 1.64
N ARG A 168 -13.43 -8.18 2.45
CA ARG A 168 -13.84 -7.01 3.23
C ARG A 168 -12.73 -5.98 3.17
N ASN A 169 -13.08 -4.72 3.40
CA ASN A 169 -12.07 -3.68 3.61
C ASN A 169 -11.11 -4.10 4.72
N PRO A 170 -9.81 -4.18 4.44
CA PRO A 170 -8.83 -4.53 5.45
C PRO A 170 -8.82 -3.47 6.55
N ASN A 171 -8.86 -3.93 7.78
CA ASN A 171 -8.66 -3.13 8.99
C ASN A 171 -7.85 -3.99 9.94
N GLU A 172 -6.54 -3.85 9.84
CA GLU A 172 -5.60 -4.76 10.46
C GLU A 172 -4.76 -4.04 11.52
N GLN A 173 -4.52 -4.73 12.61
CA GLN A 173 -3.59 -4.29 13.65
C GLN A 173 -2.62 -5.43 13.93
N ILE A 174 -1.33 -5.12 13.85
CA ILE A 174 -0.28 -6.10 14.05
C ILE A 174 0.66 -5.56 15.13
N HIS A 175 0.93 -6.37 16.12
CA HIS A 175 1.93 -6.13 17.16
C HIS A 175 3.03 -7.17 17.04
N TYR A 176 4.25 -6.73 16.97
CA TYR A 176 5.42 -7.60 16.94
C TYR A 176 6.37 -7.21 18.06
N ILE A 177 6.85 -8.22 18.81
CA ILE A 177 7.90 -8.07 19.80
C ILE A 177 9.02 -9.01 19.43
N GLY A 178 10.22 -8.49 19.27
CA GLY A 178 11.42 -9.24 18.91
C GLY A 178 12.52 -9.08 19.97
N VAL A 179 13.22 -10.17 20.25
CA VAL A 179 14.44 -10.17 21.04
C VAL A 179 15.54 -10.79 20.20
N SER A 180 16.68 -10.11 20.11
CA SER A 180 17.85 -10.63 19.40
C SER A 180 19.11 -10.48 20.24
N ALA A 181 20.04 -11.41 20.05
CA ALA A 181 21.39 -11.37 20.61
C ALA A 181 22.40 -11.31 19.46
N ILE A 182 23.32 -10.37 19.52
CA ILE A 182 24.39 -10.17 18.53
C ILE A 182 25.70 -10.49 19.21
N TYR A 183 26.37 -11.53 18.73
CA TYR A 183 27.70 -11.91 19.19
C TYR A 183 28.74 -11.70 18.08
N ARG A 184 29.84 -11.01 18.41
CA ARG A 184 30.95 -10.75 17.49
C ARG A 184 32.12 -11.64 17.83
N TRP A 185 32.49 -12.54 16.95
CA TRP A 185 33.69 -13.39 17.08
C TRP A 185 34.92 -12.53 16.79
N GLN A 186 35.89 -12.59 17.67
CA GLN A 186 37.23 -12.01 17.45
C GLN A 186 38.14 -13.04 16.84
#